data_c31bd0f38135f913fd732d3863ff200d
#
_entry.id   c31bd0f38135f913fd732d3863ff200d
#
_cell.length_a   1.000
_cell.length_b   1.000
_cell.length_c   1.000
_cell.angle_alpha   90.00
_cell.angle_beta   90.00
_cell.angle_gamma   90.00
#
_symmetry.space_group_name_H-M   'P 1'
#
loop_
_entity.id
_entity.type
_entity.pdbx_description
1 polymer ?
#
loop_
_entity_poly.entity_id
_entity_poly.type
_entity_poly.pdbx_seq_one_letter_code
_entity_poly.pdbx_strand_id
1 'polypeptide(L)'
;MVNHQIIDDQNTELSAEDLAALRENLHEQRRFRQEQLHQLSAAAAPRADALPARRSAAQLEVSVKLAASARLVLADVEAALARMDLGRYGTCHLCRGPIARVRLLIVPQARFCARCQQVKEAGR
;
A
#
# COMPACT_ATOMS: atom_id res chain seq x y z
N MET A 1 29.31 18.52 6.25
CA MET A 1 29.05 19.75 5.55
C MET A 1 27.58 20.08 5.53
N VAL A 2 27.33 21.34 5.32
CA VAL A 2 25.99 21.90 5.29
C VAL A 2 25.10 21.23 4.25
N ASN A 3 25.65 20.88 3.10
CA ASN A 3 24.90 20.27 2.02
C ASN A 3 24.27 18.94 2.38
N HIS A 4 24.93 18.20 3.25
CA HIS A 4 24.42 16.90 3.66
C HIS A 4 23.10 17.04 4.43
N GLN A 5 23.03 18.00 5.33
CA GLN A 5 21.83 18.26 6.10
C GLN A 5 20.70 18.77 5.23
N ILE A 6 21.01 19.61 4.26
CA ILE A 6 20.02 20.14 3.35
C ILE A 6 19.40 19.00 2.53
N ILE A 7 20.21 18.05 2.11
CA ILE A 7 19.74 16.91 1.36
C ILE A 7 18.79 16.04 2.20
N ASP A 8 19.15 15.86 3.48
CA ASP A 8 18.32 15.08 4.38
C ASP A 8 16.95 15.75 4.60
N ASP A 9 16.95 17.06 4.75
CA ASP A 9 15.70 17.81 4.90
C ASP A 9 14.82 17.68 3.66
N GLN A 10 15.43 17.74 2.48
CA GLN A 10 14.70 17.57 1.24
C GLN A 10 14.13 16.17 1.11
N ASN A 11 14.83 15.17 1.66
CA ASN A 11 14.38 13.78 1.60
C ASN A 11 13.21 13.49 2.51
N THR A 12 12.97 14.34 3.50
CA THR A 12 11.88 14.13 4.45
C THR A 12 10.68 15.03 4.19
N GLU A 13 10.88 16.13 3.48
CA GLU A 13 9.80 17.06 3.21
C GLU A 13 9.14 16.78 1.87
N LEU A 14 7.83 16.72 1.89
CA LEU A 14 7.03 16.56 0.68
C LEU A 14 6.49 17.92 0.26
N SER A 15 6.65 18.23 -1.03
CA SER A 15 6.04 19.42 -1.60
C SER A 15 4.56 19.17 -1.88
N ALA A 16 3.82 20.23 -2.16
CA ALA A 16 2.43 20.10 -2.57
C ALA A 16 2.31 19.26 -3.84
N GLU A 17 3.28 19.39 -4.75
CA GLU A 17 3.31 18.59 -5.97
C GLU A 17 3.55 17.12 -5.67
N ASP A 18 4.46 16.83 -4.75
CA ASP A 18 4.70 15.46 -4.30
C ASP A 18 3.43 14.84 -3.73
N LEU A 19 2.74 15.58 -2.86
CA LEU A 19 1.52 15.09 -2.25
C LEU A 19 0.42 14.83 -3.29
N ALA A 20 0.30 15.70 -4.27
CA ALA A 20 -0.70 15.52 -5.32
C ALA A 20 -0.39 14.28 -6.16
N ALA A 21 0.89 14.07 -6.51
CA ALA A 21 1.30 12.91 -7.28
C ALA A 21 1.12 11.61 -6.49
N LEU A 22 1.46 11.65 -5.20
CA LEU A 22 1.29 10.49 -4.33
C LEU A 22 -0.19 10.16 -4.12
N ARG A 23 -1.02 11.17 -3.97
CA ARG A 23 -2.46 10.96 -3.85
C ARG A 23 -3.02 10.30 -5.10
N GLU A 24 -2.60 10.76 -6.27
CA GLU A 24 -3.05 10.17 -7.53
C GLU A 24 -2.60 8.72 -7.64
N ASN A 25 -1.37 8.44 -7.26
CA ASN A 25 -0.84 7.07 -7.26
C ASN A 25 -1.65 6.17 -6.33
N LEU A 26 -1.97 6.66 -5.13
CA LEU A 26 -2.76 5.90 -4.18
C LEU A 26 -4.18 5.62 -4.70
N HIS A 27 -4.78 6.59 -5.36
CA HIS A 27 -6.10 6.37 -5.98
C HIS A 27 -6.03 5.33 -7.09
N GLU A 28 -4.96 5.33 -7.88
CA GLU A 28 -4.77 4.32 -8.91
C GLU A 28 -4.61 2.93 -8.30
N GLN A 29 -3.79 2.82 -7.25
CA GLN A 29 -3.62 1.56 -6.54
C GLN A 29 -4.93 1.07 -5.96
N ARG A 30 -5.72 1.99 -5.40
CA ARG A 30 -7.03 1.66 -4.84
C ARG A 30 -7.93 1.05 -5.90
N ARG A 31 -8.05 1.72 -7.05
CA ARG A 31 -8.87 1.22 -8.14
C ARG A 31 -8.39 -0.14 -8.61
N PHE A 32 -7.08 -0.29 -8.75
CA PHE A 32 -6.49 -1.55 -9.20
C PHE A 32 -6.83 -2.70 -8.25
N ARG A 33 -6.67 -2.47 -6.96
CA ARG A 33 -6.93 -3.52 -5.97
C ARG A 33 -8.41 -3.82 -5.84
N GLN A 34 -9.26 -2.81 -5.93
CA GLN A 34 -10.71 -3.01 -5.92
C GLN A 34 -11.14 -3.85 -7.12
N GLU A 35 -10.60 -3.54 -8.29
CA GLU A 35 -10.92 -4.30 -9.50
C GLU A 35 -10.40 -5.73 -9.41
N GLN A 36 -9.20 -5.90 -8.88
CA GLN A 36 -8.62 -7.22 -8.68
C GLN A 36 -9.51 -8.08 -7.77
N LEU A 37 -9.96 -7.51 -6.67
CA LEU A 37 -10.86 -8.21 -5.74
C LEU A 37 -12.19 -8.55 -6.40
N HIS A 38 -12.71 -7.63 -7.19
CA HIS A 38 -13.95 -7.86 -7.91
C HIS A 38 -13.80 -9.03 -8.88
N GLN A 39 -12.72 -9.06 -9.63
CA GLN A 39 -12.45 -10.13 -10.59
C GLN A 39 -12.24 -11.47 -9.89
N LEU A 40 -11.52 -11.49 -8.79
CA LEU A 40 -11.30 -12.72 -8.04
C LEU A 40 -12.61 -13.25 -7.46
N SER A 41 -13.46 -12.37 -6.98
CA SER A 41 -14.76 -12.73 -6.45
C SER A 41 -15.68 -13.28 -7.55
N ALA A 42 -15.71 -12.62 -8.69
CA ALA A 42 -16.53 -13.05 -9.81
C ALA A 42 -16.08 -14.41 -10.35
N ALA A 43 -14.77 -14.64 -10.41
CA ALA A 43 -14.22 -15.90 -10.87
C ALA A 43 -14.51 -17.05 -9.91
N ALA A 44 -14.65 -16.76 -8.63
CA ALA A 44 -14.95 -17.77 -7.62
C ALA A 44 -16.45 -18.06 -7.51
N ALA A 45 -17.30 -17.17 -8.01
CA ALA A 45 -18.75 -17.32 -7.88
C ALA A 45 -19.24 -18.47 -8.79
N PRO A 46 -20.11 -19.35 -8.27
CA PRO A 46 -20.69 -20.39 -9.10
C PRO A 46 -21.62 -19.78 -10.15
N ARG A 47 -21.55 -20.32 -11.35
CA ARG A 47 -22.43 -19.91 -12.43
C ARG A 47 -23.47 -21.00 -12.64
N ALA A 48 -24.72 -20.61 -12.66
CA ALA A 48 -25.82 -21.57 -12.74
C ALA A 48 -25.85 -22.33 -14.07
N ASP A 49 -25.38 -21.70 -15.13
CA ASP A 49 -25.41 -22.24 -16.48
C ASP A 49 -24.08 -22.81 -16.95
N ALA A 50 -23.05 -22.79 -16.13
CA ALA A 50 -21.75 -23.31 -16.50
C ALA A 50 -21.54 -24.69 -15.90
N LEU A 51 -20.96 -25.57 -16.70
CA LEU A 51 -20.44 -26.81 -16.14
C LEU A 51 -19.42 -26.45 -15.08
N PRO A 52 -19.47 -27.09 -13.91
CA PRO A 52 -18.53 -26.74 -12.86
C PRO A 52 -17.12 -26.97 -13.35
N ALA A 53 -16.42 -25.87 -13.61
CA ALA A 53 -14.99 -25.93 -13.87
C ALA A 53 -14.38 -26.44 -12.59
N ARG A 54 -13.83 -27.63 -12.65
CA ARG A 54 -13.17 -28.19 -11.49
C ARG A 54 -11.86 -27.44 -11.25
N ARG A 55 -11.91 -26.50 -10.35
CA ARG A 55 -10.69 -25.88 -9.91
C ARG A 55 -9.99 -26.83 -8.97
N SER A 56 -8.71 -27.03 -9.20
CA SER A 56 -7.91 -27.80 -8.26
C SER A 56 -7.88 -27.07 -6.92
N ALA A 57 -7.64 -27.83 -5.85
CA ALA A 57 -7.47 -27.24 -4.53
C ALA A 57 -6.33 -26.20 -4.53
N ALA A 58 -5.29 -26.45 -5.32
CA ALA A 58 -4.16 -25.53 -5.44
C ALA A 58 -4.59 -24.20 -6.08
N GLN A 59 -5.44 -24.23 -7.09
CA GLN A 59 -5.93 -23.01 -7.74
C GLN A 59 -6.80 -22.18 -6.79
N LEU A 60 -7.65 -22.85 -6.02
CA LEU A 60 -8.47 -22.17 -5.01
C LEU A 60 -7.62 -21.53 -3.93
N GLU A 61 -6.59 -22.25 -3.49
CA GLU A 61 -5.68 -21.74 -2.49
C GLU A 61 -4.94 -20.49 -2.97
N VAL A 62 -4.46 -20.50 -4.22
CA VAL A 62 -3.82 -19.35 -4.82
C VAL A 62 -4.77 -18.17 -4.88
N SER A 63 -6.02 -18.40 -5.31
CA SER A 63 -7.03 -17.34 -5.39
C SER A 63 -7.32 -16.73 -4.03
N VAL A 64 -7.42 -17.55 -3.00
CA VAL A 64 -7.65 -17.09 -1.63
C VAL A 64 -6.50 -16.23 -1.15
N LYS A 65 -5.27 -16.66 -1.40
CA LYS A 65 -4.08 -15.91 -1.00
C LYS A 65 -3.96 -14.60 -1.74
N LEU A 66 -4.27 -14.59 -3.04
CA LEU A 66 -4.25 -13.36 -3.83
C LEU A 66 -5.28 -12.37 -3.32
N ALA A 67 -6.48 -12.84 -2.99
CA ALA A 67 -7.53 -11.98 -2.46
C ALA A 67 -7.13 -11.40 -1.09
N ALA A 68 -6.56 -12.23 -0.24
CA ALA A 68 -6.11 -11.78 1.08
C ALA A 68 -5.03 -10.71 0.96
N SER A 69 -4.05 -10.94 0.08
CA SER A 69 -2.99 -9.97 -0.18
C SER A 69 -3.55 -8.66 -0.74
N ALA A 70 -4.47 -8.76 -1.69
CA ALA A 70 -5.09 -7.57 -2.28
C ALA A 70 -5.86 -6.75 -1.24
N ARG A 71 -6.55 -7.43 -0.31
CA ARG A 71 -7.27 -6.72 0.78
C ARG A 71 -6.32 -5.99 1.72
N LEU A 72 -5.18 -6.60 2.02
CA LEU A 72 -4.19 -5.95 2.88
C LEU A 72 -3.62 -4.70 2.23
N VAL A 73 -3.27 -4.79 0.95
CA VAL A 73 -2.76 -3.64 0.22
C VAL A 73 -3.83 -2.56 0.12
N LEU A 74 -5.06 -2.94 -0.19
CA LEU A 74 -6.16 -1.98 -0.28
C LEU A 74 -6.37 -1.26 1.05
N ALA A 75 -6.36 -1.99 2.16
CA ALA A 75 -6.50 -1.37 3.48
C ALA A 75 -5.39 -0.38 3.76
N ASP A 76 -4.15 -0.73 3.40
CA ASP A 76 -3.01 0.18 3.60
C ASP A 76 -3.13 1.42 2.73
N VAL A 77 -3.57 1.25 1.48
CA VAL A 77 -3.76 2.37 0.56
C VAL A 77 -4.85 3.30 1.07
N GLU A 78 -5.98 2.75 1.50
CA GLU A 78 -7.08 3.56 2.02
C GLU A 78 -6.69 4.28 3.30
N ALA A 79 -5.92 3.63 4.16
CA ALA A 79 -5.41 4.26 5.37
C ALA A 79 -4.45 5.42 5.04
N ALA A 80 -3.63 5.26 4.01
CA ALA A 80 -2.73 6.33 3.58
C ALA A 80 -3.51 7.54 3.04
N LEU A 81 -4.55 7.28 2.25
CA LEU A 81 -5.41 8.36 1.75
C LEU A 81 -6.10 9.09 2.90
N ALA A 82 -6.56 8.36 3.90
CA ALA A 82 -7.17 8.96 5.09
C ALA A 82 -6.17 9.84 5.85
N ARG A 83 -4.92 9.38 5.97
CA ARG A 83 -3.87 10.19 6.63
C ARG A 83 -3.60 11.47 5.86
N MET A 84 -3.64 11.42 4.53
CA MET A 84 -3.50 12.64 3.72
C MET A 84 -4.61 13.65 4.03
N ASP A 85 -5.84 13.15 4.12
CA ASP A 85 -6.98 14.01 4.43
C ASP A 85 -6.88 14.65 5.80
N LEU A 86 -6.24 13.95 6.75
CA LEU A 86 -6.07 14.44 8.10
C LEU A 86 -4.79 15.27 8.30
N GLY A 87 -3.98 15.41 7.25
CA GLY A 87 -2.71 16.12 7.36
C GLY A 87 -1.64 15.39 8.13
N ARG A 88 -1.72 14.06 8.20
CA ARG A 88 -0.79 13.23 8.95
C ARG A 88 0.06 12.33 8.09
N TYR A 89 0.03 12.53 6.80
CA TYR A 89 0.76 11.68 5.87
C TYR A 89 2.26 11.89 6.01
N GLY A 90 3.02 10.78 5.95
CA GLY A 90 4.48 10.84 5.98
C GLY A 90 5.09 10.72 7.37
N THR A 91 4.30 10.37 8.38
CA THR A 91 4.80 10.20 9.73
C THR A 91 4.82 8.73 10.11
N CYS A 92 5.95 8.26 10.62
CA CYS A 92 6.11 6.87 11.05
C CYS A 92 5.20 6.58 12.25
N HIS A 93 4.50 5.46 12.20
CA HIS A 93 3.58 5.08 13.27
C HIS A 93 4.29 4.60 14.55
N LEU A 94 5.55 4.19 14.44
CA LEU A 94 6.29 3.71 15.62
C LEU A 94 7.10 4.81 16.27
N CYS A 95 8.00 5.44 15.53
CA CYS A 95 8.89 6.44 16.12
C CYS A 95 8.35 7.86 16.01
N ARG A 96 7.27 8.07 15.28
CA ARG A 96 6.64 9.38 15.08
C ARG A 96 7.52 10.38 14.34
N GLY A 97 8.65 9.91 13.82
CA GLY A 97 9.49 10.73 12.96
C GLY A 97 9.02 10.70 11.53
N PRO A 98 9.66 11.51 10.68
CA PRO A 98 9.27 11.55 9.27
C PRO A 98 9.69 10.29 8.53
N ILE A 99 8.89 9.89 7.55
CA ILE A 99 9.27 8.84 6.60
C ILE A 99 9.95 9.55 5.44
N ALA A 100 11.11 9.03 5.03
CA ALA A 100 11.88 9.66 3.96
C ALA A 100 11.06 9.77 2.67
N ARG A 101 11.21 10.90 2.00
CA ARG A 101 10.51 11.19 0.75
C ARG A 101 10.71 10.07 -0.28
N VAL A 102 11.96 9.62 -0.42
CA VAL A 102 12.29 8.55 -1.38
C VAL A 102 11.50 7.28 -1.09
N ARG A 103 11.36 6.94 0.19
CA ARG A 103 10.61 5.76 0.57
C ARG A 103 9.13 5.90 0.21
N LEU A 104 8.56 7.07 0.44
CA LEU A 104 7.15 7.33 0.11
C LEU A 104 6.91 7.33 -1.39
N LEU A 105 7.87 7.78 -2.18
CA LEU A 105 7.76 7.73 -3.63
C LEU A 105 7.75 6.30 -4.16
N ILE A 106 8.41 5.38 -3.45
CA ILE A 106 8.43 3.97 -3.83
C ILE A 106 7.25 3.22 -3.23
N VAL A 107 6.95 3.48 -1.95
CA VAL A 107 5.85 2.83 -1.22
C VAL A 107 4.96 3.90 -0.61
N PRO A 108 4.04 4.46 -1.39
CA PRO A 108 3.20 5.56 -0.89
C PRO A 108 2.35 5.21 0.32
N GLN A 109 2.02 3.94 0.51
CA GLN A 109 1.21 3.49 1.63
C GLN A 109 2.04 3.12 2.86
N ALA A 110 3.35 3.42 2.87
CA ALA A 110 4.23 3.05 3.98
C ALA A 110 3.75 3.68 5.30
N ARG A 111 3.70 2.86 6.34
CA ARG A 111 3.33 3.29 7.70
C ARG A 111 4.54 3.54 8.57
N PHE A 112 5.68 2.97 8.23
CA PHE A 112 6.87 2.99 9.03
C PHE A 112 8.05 3.50 8.22
N CYS A 113 8.97 4.21 8.88
CA CYS A 113 10.22 4.55 8.23
C CYS A 113 11.03 3.26 8.01
N ALA A 114 12.06 3.34 7.18
CA ALA A 114 12.84 2.15 6.84
C ALA A 114 13.41 1.46 8.07
N ARG A 115 13.89 2.25 9.02
CA ARG A 115 14.47 1.74 10.26
C ARG A 115 13.44 0.98 11.09
N CYS A 116 12.27 1.57 11.30
CA CYS A 116 11.22 0.94 12.09
C CYS A 116 10.64 -0.28 11.38
N GLN A 117 10.58 -0.24 10.05
CA GLN A 117 10.14 -1.40 9.29
C GLN A 117 11.09 -2.58 9.50
N GLN A 118 12.40 -2.34 9.48
CA GLN A 118 13.38 -3.39 9.73
C GLN A 118 13.26 -3.96 11.14
N VAL A 119 13.08 -3.10 12.12
CA VAL A 119 12.91 -3.53 13.51
C VAL A 119 11.66 -4.41 13.64
N LYS A 120 10.58 -3.99 13.01
CA LYS A 120 9.32 -4.72 13.07
C LYS A 120 9.44 -6.10 12.41
N GLU A 121 10.13 -6.16 11.29
CA GLU A 121 10.34 -7.42 10.59
C GLU A 121 11.27 -8.36 11.36
N ALA A 122 12.30 -7.81 11.98
CA ALA A 122 13.23 -8.61 12.79
C ALA A 122 12.59 -9.17 14.05
N GLY A 123 11.54 -8.52 14.55
CA GLY A 123 10.83 -8.95 15.74
C GLY A 123 9.89 -10.14 15.53
N ARG A 124 9.82 -10.66 14.33
CA ARG A 124 9.00 -11.83 14.03
C ARG A 124 9.81 -13.12 14.25
#